data_5ef24f4e737a7e2050e89962f6585cc8
#
_entry.id   5ef24f4e737a7e2050e89962f6585cc8
#
_cell.length_a   1.000
_cell.length_b   1.000
_cell.length_c   1.000
_cell.angle_alpha   90.00
_cell.angle_beta   90.00
_cell.angle_gamma   90.00
#
_symmetry.space_group_name_H-M   'P 1'
#
loop_
_entity.id
_entity.type
_entity.pdbx_description
1 polymer ?
#
loop_
_entity_poly.entity_id
_entity_poly.type
_entity_poly.pdbx_seq_one_letter_code
_entity_poly.pdbx_strand_id
1 'polypeptide(L)'
;MFFPLNYIKLSPHRNCLEKYLKKELPKLEGSILDIGSGGRRYDYLLKIKPEAIDTKPNEAKGIKFGDANDLQCKESSFDNILCIEVLEYVKTPQKAISEIFRVLRPAGTLILSVPLMYKTHEDFLRFTADYLKELFSGFSSLEIKPIGNFYTIILDILRGKIAKLKFKPVKYIFYLPYLFLVLFIPLSRLSKDTAYISGYLITAKK
;
A
#
# COMPACT_ATOMS: atom_id res chain seq x y z
N MET A 1 7.93 -8.93 16.83
CA MET A 1 8.94 -9.96 16.62
C MET A 1 9.40 -9.95 15.16
N PHE A 2 10.70 -9.98 14.89
CA PHE A 2 11.26 -9.94 13.54
C PHE A 2 11.39 -11.39 13.01
N PHE A 3 10.66 -11.73 11.92
CA PHE A 3 10.72 -13.05 11.30
C PHE A 3 11.35 -12.96 9.90
N PRO A 4 12.63 -13.28 9.73
CA PRO A 4 13.31 -13.19 8.44
C PRO A 4 12.63 -13.99 7.32
N LEU A 5 12.03 -15.14 7.65
CA LEU A 5 11.34 -16.00 6.67
C LEU A 5 10.15 -15.32 5.97
N ASN A 6 9.53 -14.31 6.60
CA ASN A 6 8.47 -13.54 5.95
C ASN A 6 8.96 -12.80 4.69
N TYR A 7 10.26 -12.46 4.63
CA TYR A 7 10.86 -11.79 3.48
C TYR A 7 11.09 -12.70 2.27
N ILE A 8 10.92 -14.01 2.41
CA ILE A 8 10.82 -14.93 1.27
C ILE A 8 9.41 -14.85 0.65
N LYS A 9 8.38 -14.84 1.50
CA LYS A 9 6.96 -14.83 1.07
C LYS A 9 6.52 -13.46 0.57
N LEU A 10 6.83 -12.41 1.34
CA LEU A 10 6.47 -11.02 1.03
C LEU A 10 7.71 -10.21 0.65
N SER A 11 7.55 -9.24 -0.25
CA SER A 11 8.62 -8.32 -0.58
C SER A 11 9.00 -7.46 0.63
N PRO A 12 10.26 -6.98 0.72
CA PRO A 12 10.67 -6.01 1.74
C PRO A 12 9.76 -4.77 1.79
N HIS A 13 9.38 -4.20 0.65
CA HIS A 13 8.40 -3.12 0.55
C HIS A 13 7.09 -3.48 1.27
N ARG A 14 6.48 -4.63 0.92
CA ARG A 14 5.22 -5.06 1.54
C ARG A 14 5.35 -5.33 3.04
N ASN A 15 6.47 -5.87 3.50
CA ASN A 15 6.72 -6.05 4.94
C ASN A 15 6.79 -4.70 5.66
N CYS A 16 7.38 -3.66 5.03
CA CYS A 16 7.40 -2.31 5.58
C CYS A 16 6.00 -1.69 5.60
N LEU A 17 5.27 -1.75 4.49
CA LEU A 17 3.89 -1.26 4.39
C LEU A 17 2.98 -1.95 5.43
N GLU A 18 3.01 -3.28 5.52
CA GLU A 18 2.17 -4.04 6.45
C GLU A 18 2.45 -3.67 7.91
N LYS A 19 3.68 -3.31 8.26
CA LYS A 19 4.02 -2.82 9.60
C LYS A 19 3.29 -1.52 9.94
N TYR A 20 3.18 -0.60 8.98
CA TYR A 20 2.42 0.64 9.16
C TYR A 20 0.92 0.35 9.23
N LEU A 21 0.39 -0.49 8.33
CA LEU A 21 -1.03 -0.84 8.31
C LEU A 21 -1.46 -1.54 9.61
N LYS A 22 -0.64 -2.44 10.17
CA LYS A 22 -0.87 -3.06 11.50
C LYS A 22 -1.00 -2.04 12.63
N LYS A 23 -0.42 -0.86 12.48
CA LYS A 23 -0.51 0.22 13.48
C LYS A 23 -1.72 1.12 13.25
N GLU A 24 -2.10 1.36 11.99
CA GLU A 24 -3.12 2.35 11.64
C GLU A 24 -4.52 1.72 11.47
N LEU A 25 -4.65 0.57 10.80
CA LEU A 25 -5.95 -0.01 10.49
C LEU A 25 -6.77 -0.42 11.72
N PRO A 26 -6.19 -0.96 12.81
CA PRO A 26 -6.97 -1.29 14.01
C PRO A 26 -7.60 -0.10 14.73
N LYS A 27 -7.22 1.14 14.39
CA LYS A 27 -7.76 2.37 14.97
C LYS A 27 -9.03 2.84 14.26
N LEU A 28 -9.30 2.32 13.06
CA LEU A 28 -10.45 2.73 12.27
C LEU A 28 -11.75 2.22 12.90
N GLU A 29 -12.71 3.11 13.00
CA GLU A 29 -14.06 2.85 13.53
C GLU A 29 -15.09 3.36 12.53
N GLY A 30 -16.32 2.81 12.58
CA GLY A 30 -17.39 3.17 11.64
C GLY A 30 -17.28 2.45 10.29
N SER A 31 -17.95 2.97 9.29
CA SER A 31 -18.02 2.39 7.94
C SER A 31 -16.70 2.53 7.19
N ILE A 32 -16.30 1.48 6.48
CA ILE A 32 -15.04 1.44 5.74
C ILE A 32 -15.33 1.01 4.30
N LEU A 33 -14.81 1.76 3.32
CA LEU A 33 -14.74 1.36 1.91
C LEU A 33 -13.29 0.99 1.55
N ASP A 34 -13.07 -0.22 1.03
CA ASP A 34 -11.78 -0.70 0.52
C ASP A 34 -11.79 -0.69 -1.00
N ILE A 35 -11.12 0.30 -1.59
CA ILE A 35 -11.03 0.52 -3.04
C ILE A 35 -9.83 -0.26 -3.59
N GLY A 36 -10.07 -1.08 -4.62
CA GLY A 36 -9.06 -1.96 -5.21
C GLY A 36 -8.64 -3.07 -4.24
N SER A 37 -9.61 -3.64 -3.53
CA SER A 37 -9.40 -4.61 -2.44
C SER A 37 -8.67 -5.88 -2.86
N GLY A 38 -8.67 -6.22 -4.16
CA GLY A 38 -7.97 -7.37 -4.74
C GLY A 38 -8.33 -8.69 -4.09
N GLY A 39 -7.53 -9.12 -3.13
CA GLY A 39 -7.75 -10.37 -2.39
C GLY A 39 -8.24 -10.18 -0.96
N ARG A 40 -8.69 -8.99 -0.56
CA ARG A 40 -9.09 -8.63 0.83
C ARG A 40 -7.94 -8.90 1.83
N ARG A 41 -6.76 -8.52 1.41
CA ARG A 41 -5.50 -8.90 2.10
C ARG A 41 -5.41 -8.36 3.51
N TYR A 42 -6.02 -7.20 3.79
CA TYR A 42 -5.84 -6.46 5.04
C TYR A 42 -7.05 -6.51 5.98
N ASP A 43 -8.12 -7.23 5.60
CA ASP A 43 -9.33 -7.36 6.42
C ASP A 43 -9.04 -7.83 7.85
N TYR A 44 -8.07 -8.72 8.01
CA TYR A 44 -7.69 -9.26 9.32
C TYR A 44 -7.10 -8.22 10.28
N LEU A 45 -6.79 -7.03 9.80
CA LEU A 45 -6.31 -5.89 10.60
C LEU A 45 -7.44 -4.96 11.05
N LEU A 46 -8.62 -5.12 10.48
CA LEU A 46 -9.76 -4.25 10.72
C LEU A 46 -10.68 -4.87 11.78
N LYS A 47 -11.25 -4.04 12.65
CA LYS A 47 -12.29 -4.46 13.61
C LYS A 47 -13.63 -4.68 12.93
N ILE A 48 -13.87 -3.95 11.82
CA ILE A 48 -15.13 -3.94 11.07
C ILE A 48 -14.82 -4.39 9.66
N LYS A 49 -15.65 -5.30 9.14
CA LYS A 49 -15.49 -5.78 7.76
C LYS A 49 -15.81 -4.65 6.78
N PRO A 50 -14.86 -4.28 5.88
CA PRO A 50 -15.08 -3.19 4.93
C PRO A 50 -16.03 -3.62 3.81
N GLU A 51 -16.75 -2.65 3.24
CA GLU A 51 -17.25 -2.79 1.87
C GLU A 51 -16.06 -2.79 0.92
N ALA A 52 -16.02 -3.75 0.00
CA ALA A 52 -14.89 -3.96 -0.88
C ALA A 52 -15.31 -3.83 -2.34
N ILE A 53 -14.57 -3.01 -3.08
CA ILE A 53 -14.76 -2.82 -4.52
C ILE A 53 -13.44 -3.03 -5.28
N ASP A 54 -13.55 -3.50 -6.51
CA ASP A 54 -12.42 -3.66 -7.42
C ASP A 54 -12.92 -3.60 -8.87
N THR A 55 -12.09 -3.20 -9.81
CA THR A 55 -12.40 -3.30 -11.25
C THR A 55 -12.52 -4.75 -11.72
N LYS A 56 -11.99 -5.69 -10.94
CA LYS A 56 -12.12 -7.14 -11.10
C LYS A 56 -12.94 -7.71 -9.93
N PRO A 57 -14.28 -7.69 -10.00
CA PRO A 57 -15.14 -8.15 -8.90
C PRO A 57 -14.93 -9.63 -8.61
N ASN A 58 -15.20 -10.01 -7.35
CA ASN A 58 -15.14 -11.41 -6.90
C ASN A 58 -16.24 -11.67 -5.86
N GLU A 59 -17.36 -12.19 -6.31
CA GLU A 59 -18.54 -12.45 -5.47
C GLU A 59 -18.25 -13.41 -4.31
N ALA A 60 -17.44 -14.46 -4.55
CA ALA A 60 -17.07 -15.42 -3.51
C ALA A 60 -16.32 -14.76 -2.34
N LYS A 61 -15.66 -13.62 -2.58
CA LYS A 61 -14.99 -12.82 -1.57
C LYS A 61 -15.81 -11.59 -1.12
N GLY A 62 -17.01 -11.40 -1.67
CA GLY A 62 -17.82 -10.22 -1.42
C GLY A 62 -17.17 -8.93 -1.93
N ILE A 63 -16.49 -8.99 -3.08
CA ILE A 63 -15.90 -7.84 -3.74
C ILE A 63 -16.81 -7.45 -4.90
N LYS A 64 -17.41 -6.25 -4.83
CA LYS A 64 -18.27 -5.70 -5.88
C LYS A 64 -17.45 -5.03 -6.98
N PHE A 65 -18.03 -4.86 -8.15
CA PHE A 65 -17.44 -3.99 -9.17
C PHE A 65 -17.42 -2.53 -8.69
N GLY A 66 -16.30 -1.83 -8.95
CA GLY A 66 -16.18 -0.41 -8.71
C GLY A 66 -14.90 0.17 -9.32
N ASP A 67 -15.00 1.40 -9.82
CA ASP A 67 -13.89 2.18 -10.36
C ASP A 67 -13.63 3.36 -9.41
N ALA A 68 -12.37 3.58 -9.04
CA ALA A 68 -11.96 4.71 -8.19
C ALA A 68 -12.32 6.08 -8.81
N ASN A 69 -12.42 6.16 -10.16
CA ASN A 69 -12.80 7.38 -10.86
C ASN A 69 -14.31 7.65 -10.89
N ASP A 70 -15.13 6.70 -10.48
CA ASP A 70 -16.58 6.80 -10.50
C ASP A 70 -17.19 5.89 -9.44
N LEU A 71 -17.12 6.35 -8.19
CA LEU A 71 -17.62 5.59 -7.04
C LEU A 71 -19.15 5.67 -7.00
N GLN A 72 -19.82 4.54 -7.20
CA GLN A 72 -21.29 4.42 -7.15
C GLN A 72 -21.80 4.45 -5.69
N CYS A 73 -21.28 5.43 -4.93
CA CYS A 73 -21.59 5.66 -3.53
C CYS A 73 -22.15 7.06 -3.33
N LYS A 74 -23.03 7.24 -2.34
CA LYS A 74 -23.54 8.57 -1.98
C LYS A 74 -22.41 9.43 -1.40
N GLU A 75 -22.53 10.73 -1.54
CA GLU A 75 -21.67 11.69 -0.85
C GLU A 75 -21.69 11.44 0.66
N SER A 76 -20.55 11.64 1.32
CA SER A 76 -20.42 11.54 2.78
C SER A 76 -20.99 10.24 3.37
N SER A 77 -20.72 9.09 2.73
CA SER A 77 -21.28 7.78 3.11
C SER A 77 -20.34 6.93 3.96
N PHE A 78 -19.03 7.20 3.93
CA PHE A 78 -18.05 6.40 4.66
C PHE A 78 -17.24 7.21 5.67
N ASP A 79 -17.01 6.61 6.84
CA ASP A 79 -16.14 7.19 7.87
C ASP A 79 -14.66 7.02 7.51
N ASN A 80 -14.33 5.93 6.81
CA ASN A 80 -12.95 5.63 6.41
C ASN A 80 -12.90 5.06 4.99
N ILE A 81 -11.82 5.36 4.29
CA ILE A 81 -11.51 4.79 2.97
C ILE A 81 -10.10 4.21 2.99
N LEU A 82 -9.97 3.01 2.43
CA LEU A 82 -8.69 2.37 2.13
C LEU A 82 -8.47 2.37 0.63
N CYS A 83 -7.24 2.69 0.18
CA CYS A 83 -6.81 2.64 -1.21
C CYS A 83 -5.34 2.22 -1.25
N ILE A 84 -5.07 0.91 -1.10
CA ILE A 84 -3.73 0.38 -0.82
C ILE A 84 -3.11 -0.20 -2.09
N GLU A 85 -2.09 0.48 -2.65
CA GLU A 85 -1.39 0.08 -3.89
C GLU A 85 -2.38 -0.03 -5.07
N VAL A 86 -3.15 1.03 -5.31
CA VAL A 86 -4.18 1.12 -6.35
C VAL A 86 -4.04 2.35 -7.22
N LEU A 87 -3.70 3.51 -6.63
CA LEU A 87 -3.72 4.79 -7.35
C LEU A 87 -2.73 4.82 -8.52
N GLU A 88 -1.66 4.03 -8.47
CA GLU A 88 -0.69 3.88 -9.57
C GLU A 88 -1.29 3.26 -10.84
N TYR A 89 -2.40 2.54 -10.73
CA TYR A 89 -3.14 1.96 -11.87
C TYR A 89 -4.23 2.89 -12.41
N VAL A 90 -4.46 4.03 -11.76
CA VAL A 90 -5.50 4.97 -12.15
C VAL A 90 -4.92 6.03 -13.07
N LYS A 91 -5.46 6.15 -14.30
CA LYS A 91 -4.98 7.13 -15.31
C LYS A 91 -5.26 8.58 -14.92
N THR A 92 -6.32 8.82 -14.17
CA THR A 92 -6.77 10.15 -13.75
C THR A 92 -6.85 10.25 -12.22
N PRO A 93 -5.69 10.30 -11.52
CA PRO A 93 -5.65 10.24 -10.06
C PRO A 93 -6.37 11.42 -9.40
N GLN A 94 -6.42 12.59 -10.05
CA GLN A 94 -7.17 13.75 -9.57
C GLN A 94 -8.67 13.44 -9.44
N LYS A 95 -9.24 12.76 -10.45
CA LYS A 95 -10.65 12.36 -10.42
C LYS A 95 -10.90 11.33 -9.31
N ALA A 96 -10.02 10.35 -9.17
CA ALA A 96 -10.14 9.34 -8.11
C ALA A 96 -10.07 9.98 -6.71
N ILE A 97 -9.15 10.91 -6.48
CA ILE A 97 -9.04 11.61 -5.18
C ILE A 97 -10.27 12.50 -4.93
N SER A 98 -10.82 13.15 -5.97
CA SER A 98 -12.06 13.91 -5.86
C SER A 98 -13.25 13.02 -5.47
N GLU A 99 -13.39 11.84 -6.07
CA GLU A 99 -14.43 10.86 -5.73
C GLU A 99 -14.25 10.31 -4.29
N ILE A 100 -13.02 9.96 -3.91
CA ILE A 100 -12.68 9.56 -2.55
C ILE A 100 -13.08 10.67 -1.56
N PHE A 101 -12.72 11.92 -1.85
CA PHE A 101 -13.09 13.05 -1.02
C PHE A 101 -14.61 13.23 -0.93
N ARG A 102 -15.33 13.10 -2.06
CA ARG A 102 -16.79 13.22 -2.11
C ARG A 102 -17.48 12.21 -1.19
N VAL A 103 -17.11 10.92 -1.27
CA VAL A 103 -17.76 9.85 -0.52
C VAL A 103 -17.32 9.76 0.94
N LEU A 104 -16.20 10.35 1.29
CA LEU A 104 -15.70 10.43 2.67
C LEU A 104 -16.53 11.44 3.48
N ARG A 105 -16.94 11.08 4.68
CA ARG A 105 -17.64 11.97 5.63
C ARG A 105 -16.74 13.11 6.08
N PRO A 106 -17.29 14.24 6.52
CA PRO A 106 -16.52 15.26 7.25
C PRO A 106 -15.76 14.63 8.44
N ALA A 107 -14.50 14.99 8.61
CA ALA A 107 -13.54 14.42 9.56
C ALA A 107 -13.20 12.91 9.31
N GLY A 108 -13.69 12.32 8.24
CA GLY A 108 -13.38 10.95 7.84
C GLY A 108 -11.91 10.78 7.44
N THR A 109 -11.42 9.54 7.51
CA THR A 109 -10.00 9.23 7.31
C THR A 109 -9.78 8.42 6.04
N LEU A 110 -8.83 8.87 5.21
CA LEU A 110 -8.29 8.09 4.10
C LEU A 110 -6.92 7.50 4.49
N ILE A 111 -6.74 6.21 4.27
CA ILE A 111 -5.43 5.55 4.29
C ILE A 111 -5.14 5.04 2.88
N LEU A 112 -4.06 5.55 2.29
CA LEU A 112 -3.67 5.25 0.92
C LEU A 112 -2.19 4.91 0.88
N SER A 113 -1.78 3.97 0.02
CA SER A 113 -0.36 3.77 -0.29
C SER A 113 -0.12 3.74 -1.80
N VAL A 114 1.07 4.18 -2.17
CA VAL A 114 1.57 4.12 -3.55
C VAL A 114 3.03 3.69 -3.57
N PRO A 115 3.43 2.83 -4.54
CA PRO A 115 4.83 2.48 -4.73
C PRO A 115 5.59 3.62 -5.43
N LEU A 116 6.89 3.75 -5.14
CA LEU A 116 7.80 4.65 -5.84
C LEU A 116 8.93 3.84 -6.50
N MET A 117 9.96 3.50 -5.76
CA MET A 117 11.08 2.68 -6.27
C MET A 117 10.77 1.19 -6.08
N TYR A 118 9.93 0.66 -6.94
CA TYR A 118 9.47 -0.72 -6.94
C TYR A 118 9.43 -1.29 -8.37
N LYS A 119 9.41 -2.60 -8.54
CA LYS A 119 9.33 -3.22 -9.88
C LYS A 119 8.07 -2.73 -10.60
N THR A 120 8.18 -2.47 -11.90
CA THR A 120 7.03 -2.14 -12.74
C THR A 120 6.10 -3.36 -12.94
N HIS A 121 4.79 -3.14 -12.97
CA HIS A 121 3.78 -4.18 -13.21
C HIS A 121 2.45 -3.56 -13.66
N GLU A 122 2.39 -3.09 -14.91
CA GLU A 122 1.21 -2.51 -15.53
C GLU A 122 0.71 -1.20 -14.90
N ASP A 123 1.52 -0.59 -14.03
CA ASP A 123 1.25 0.70 -13.40
C ASP A 123 1.45 1.86 -14.41
N PHE A 124 0.58 2.86 -14.35
CA PHE A 124 0.65 4.05 -15.20
C PHE A 124 1.46 5.17 -14.58
N LEU A 125 1.47 5.28 -13.25
CA LEU A 125 2.01 6.44 -12.54
C LEU A 125 2.95 6.03 -11.40
N ARG A 126 3.91 6.93 -11.12
CA ARG A 126 4.72 6.95 -9.90
C ARG A 126 4.64 8.35 -9.31
N PHE A 127 4.39 8.41 -8.03
CA PHE A 127 4.09 9.66 -7.34
C PHE A 127 5.30 10.16 -6.57
N THR A 128 5.65 11.44 -6.73
CA THR A 128 6.57 12.15 -5.85
C THR A 128 5.83 12.68 -4.64
N ALA A 129 6.55 12.98 -3.55
CA ALA A 129 5.94 13.55 -2.35
C ALA A 129 5.27 14.91 -2.63
N ASP A 130 5.89 15.74 -3.49
CA ASP A 130 5.35 17.07 -3.78
C ASP A 130 4.08 16.98 -4.63
N TYR A 131 4.04 16.07 -5.61
CA TYR A 131 2.81 15.85 -6.37
C TYR A 131 1.69 15.27 -5.48
N LEU A 132 2.01 14.40 -4.52
CA LEU A 132 1.03 13.94 -3.55
C LEU A 132 0.49 15.09 -2.68
N LYS A 133 1.34 16.02 -2.21
CA LYS A 133 0.87 17.22 -1.47
C LYS A 133 -0.11 18.04 -2.29
N GLU A 134 0.18 18.26 -3.55
CA GLU A 134 -0.71 18.97 -4.48
C GLU A 134 -2.04 18.22 -4.66
N LEU A 135 -1.98 16.92 -4.94
CA LEU A 135 -3.13 16.06 -5.18
C LEU A 135 -4.11 16.01 -3.99
N PHE A 136 -3.58 16.12 -2.77
CA PHE A 136 -4.35 16.07 -1.51
C PHE A 136 -4.59 17.45 -0.90
N SER A 137 -4.37 18.55 -1.63
CA SER A 137 -4.48 19.92 -1.12
C SER A 137 -5.86 20.29 -0.55
N GLY A 138 -6.92 19.61 -0.97
CA GLY A 138 -8.28 19.80 -0.47
C GLY A 138 -8.59 19.14 0.88
N PHE A 139 -7.69 18.29 1.41
CA PHE A 139 -7.88 17.64 2.70
C PHE A 139 -7.45 18.55 3.86
N SER A 140 -8.16 18.44 5.00
CA SER A 140 -7.89 19.27 6.19
C SER A 140 -6.58 18.91 6.88
N SER A 141 -6.15 17.65 6.77
CA SER A 141 -4.82 17.22 7.24
C SER A 141 -4.24 16.16 6.31
N LEU A 142 -2.92 16.16 6.17
CA LEU A 142 -2.18 15.25 5.31
C LEU A 142 -0.88 14.84 5.99
N GLU A 143 -0.69 13.54 6.17
CA GLU A 143 0.56 12.94 6.61
C GLU A 143 1.07 11.98 5.54
N ILE A 144 2.29 12.21 5.03
CA ILE A 144 2.96 11.37 4.03
C ILE A 144 4.17 10.71 4.69
N LYS A 145 4.12 9.40 4.90
CA LYS A 145 5.19 8.61 5.49
C LYS A 145 5.95 7.83 4.41
N PRO A 146 7.29 7.89 4.37
CA PRO A 146 8.07 7.04 3.47
C PRO A 146 7.96 5.57 3.88
N ILE A 147 7.83 4.68 2.89
CA ILE A 147 7.89 3.23 3.07
C ILE A 147 9.27 2.73 2.65
N GLY A 148 9.94 2.03 3.55
CA GLY A 148 11.26 1.47 3.29
C GLY A 148 12.36 2.52 3.17
N ASN A 149 13.52 2.09 2.71
CA ASN A 149 14.72 2.90 2.48
C ASN A 149 15.58 2.24 1.40
N PHE A 150 16.75 2.78 1.10
CA PHE A 150 17.71 2.24 0.12
C PHE A 150 17.95 0.72 0.30
N TYR A 151 18.17 0.28 1.54
CA TYR A 151 18.40 -1.14 1.84
C TYR A 151 17.20 -2.03 1.51
N THR A 152 16.01 -1.54 1.80
CA THR A 152 14.73 -2.20 1.43
C THR A 152 14.63 -2.40 -0.08
N ILE A 153 15.00 -1.39 -0.87
CA ILE A 153 14.96 -1.42 -2.34
C ILE A 153 15.94 -2.47 -2.88
N ILE A 154 17.19 -2.48 -2.39
CA ILE A 154 18.19 -3.48 -2.80
C ILE A 154 17.68 -4.90 -2.52
N LEU A 155 17.13 -5.13 -1.34
CA LEU A 155 16.59 -6.44 -0.99
C LEU A 155 15.38 -6.83 -1.85
N ASP A 156 14.53 -5.87 -2.26
CA ASP A 156 13.44 -6.13 -3.20
C ASP A 156 13.96 -6.54 -4.58
N ILE A 157 14.99 -5.88 -5.07
CA ILE A 157 15.63 -6.21 -6.35
C ILE A 157 16.23 -7.62 -6.29
N LEU A 158 17.02 -7.91 -5.26
CA LEU A 158 17.65 -9.24 -5.07
C LEU A 158 16.59 -10.33 -4.98
N ARG A 159 15.60 -10.17 -4.12
CA ARG A 159 14.49 -11.11 -3.99
C ARG A 159 13.78 -11.35 -5.33
N GLY A 160 13.51 -10.27 -6.07
CA GLY A 160 12.85 -10.36 -7.36
C GLY A 160 13.68 -11.14 -8.40
N LYS A 161 14.99 -11.01 -8.38
CA LYS A 161 15.92 -11.78 -9.23
C LYS A 161 15.96 -13.25 -8.81
N ILE A 162 16.13 -13.53 -7.52
CA ILE A 162 16.16 -14.90 -6.98
C ILE A 162 14.83 -15.62 -7.27
N ALA A 163 13.68 -14.94 -7.12
CA ALA A 163 12.37 -15.51 -7.36
C ALA A 163 12.17 -15.99 -8.80
N LYS A 164 12.83 -15.37 -9.77
CA LYS A 164 12.78 -15.74 -11.21
C LYS A 164 13.65 -16.95 -11.58
N LEU A 165 14.51 -17.44 -10.70
CA LEU A 165 15.33 -18.62 -10.96
C LEU A 165 14.42 -19.85 -11.08
N LYS A 166 14.52 -20.56 -12.21
CA LYS A 166 13.69 -21.73 -12.51
C LYS A 166 14.15 -22.98 -11.74
N PHE A 167 15.46 -23.16 -11.59
CA PHE A 167 16.05 -24.33 -10.95
C PHE A 167 16.01 -24.20 -9.42
N LYS A 168 15.13 -24.98 -8.78
CA LYS A 168 14.84 -24.86 -7.34
C LYS A 168 16.08 -24.96 -6.42
N PRO A 169 17.02 -25.94 -6.58
CA PRO A 169 18.19 -26.00 -5.70
C PRO A 169 19.03 -24.71 -5.71
N VAL A 170 19.33 -24.17 -6.92
CA VAL A 170 20.07 -22.92 -7.07
C VAL A 170 19.32 -21.76 -6.41
N LYS A 171 18.00 -21.71 -6.58
CA LYS A 171 17.16 -20.70 -5.94
C LYS A 171 17.29 -20.71 -4.42
N TYR A 172 17.29 -21.87 -3.79
CA TYR A 172 17.46 -21.97 -2.33
C TYR A 172 18.87 -21.59 -1.87
N ILE A 173 19.91 -21.93 -2.62
CA ILE A 173 21.29 -21.51 -2.35
C ILE A 173 21.38 -19.97 -2.31
N PHE A 174 20.75 -19.25 -3.26
CA PHE A 174 20.75 -17.80 -3.29
C PHE A 174 19.86 -17.16 -2.20
N TYR A 175 18.85 -17.87 -1.69
CA TYR A 175 18.07 -17.36 -0.56
C TYR A 175 18.85 -17.36 0.76
N LEU A 176 19.87 -18.18 0.95
CA LEU A 176 20.68 -18.19 2.18
C LEU A 176 21.39 -16.83 2.41
N PRO A 177 22.25 -16.33 1.49
CA PRO A 177 22.88 -15.03 1.65
C PRO A 177 21.85 -13.88 1.66
N TYR A 178 20.76 -14.00 0.91
CA TYR A 178 19.66 -13.02 0.97
C TYR A 178 19.06 -12.94 2.39
N LEU A 179 18.76 -14.06 3.03
CA LEU A 179 18.23 -14.08 4.39
C LEU A 179 19.23 -13.51 5.40
N PHE A 180 20.53 -13.79 5.21
CA PHE A 180 21.56 -13.15 6.01
C PHE A 180 21.50 -11.62 5.91
N LEU A 181 21.41 -11.07 4.69
CA LEU A 181 21.24 -9.64 4.49
C LEU A 181 19.96 -9.11 5.15
N VAL A 182 18.86 -9.86 5.12
CA VAL A 182 17.59 -9.47 5.77
C VAL A 182 17.77 -9.20 7.26
N LEU A 183 18.70 -9.88 7.95
CA LEU A 183 18.97 -9.66 9.37
C LEU A 183 19.44 -8.23 9.69
N PHE A 184 20.00 -7.52 8.71
CA PHE A 184 20.47 -6.13 8.86
C PHE A 184 19.37 -5.07 8.64
N ILE A 185 18.14 -5.46 8.28
CA ILE A 185 17.03 -4.50 8.13
C ILE A 185 16.80 -3.65 9.39
N PRO A 186 16.86 -4.19 10.62
CA PRO A 186 16.69 -3.36 11.81
C PRO A 186 17.76 -2.25 11.91
N LEU A 187 19.01 -2.55 11.56
CA LEU A 187 20.12 -1.57 11.55
C LEU A 187 19.93 -0.51 10.47
N SER A 188 19.44 -0.88 9.28
CA SER A 188 19.20 0.08 8.20
C SER A 188 18.19 1.16 8.56
N ARG A 189 17.34 0.93 9.58
CA ARG A 189 16.36 1.90 10.09
C ARG A 189 16.99 3.00 10.96
N LEU A 190 18.25 2.83 11.37
CA LEU A 190 19.00 3.87 12.07
C LEU A 190 19.38 5.02 11.12
N SER A 191 19.49 4.74 9.82
CA SER A 191 19.63 5.78 8.81
C SER A 191 18.33 6.57 8.69
N LYS A 192 18.42 7.89 8.82
CA LYS A 192 17.32 8.85 8.59
C LYS A 192 17.22 9.27 7.11
N ASP A 193 18.03 8.66 6.24
CA ASP A 193 18.03 8.98 4.81
C ASP A 193 16.71 8.53 4.16
N THR A 194 15.99 9.50 3.63
CA THR A 194 14.74 9.34 2.88
C THR A 194 14.89 9.62 1.39
N ALA A 195 16.12 9.76 0.90
CA ALA A 195 16.37 10.00 -0.53
C ALA A 195 15.98 8.79 -1.39
N TYR A 196 16.08 7.60 -0.82
CA TYR A 196 15.73 6.34 -1.51
C TYR A 196 14.67 5.59 -0.71
N ILE A 197 13.44 5.60 -1.20
CA ILE A 197 12.30 4.95 -0.56
C ILE A 197 11.56 4.08 -1.56
N SER A 198 10.89 3.04 -1.08
CA SER A 198 10.16 2.11 -1.94
C SER A 198 8.72 2.57 -2.24
N GLY A 199 8.17 3.52 -1.49
CA GLY A 199 6.83 4.06 -1.67
C GLY A 199 6.43 5.02 -0.56
N TYR A 200 5.15 5.41 -0.55
CA TYR A 200 4.55 6.27 0.46
C TYR A 200 3.31 5.64 1.06
N LEU A 201 3.13 5.84 2.37
CA LEU A 201 1.84 5.69 3.05
C LEU A 201 1.30 7.09 3.34
N ILE A 202 0.08 7.32 2.94
CA ILE A 202 -0.64 8.58 3.06
C ILE A 202 -1.79 8.38 4.06
N THR A 203 -1.89 9.27 5.03
CA THR A 203 -3.07 9.40 5.90
C THR A 203 -3.60 10.81 5.75
N ALA A 204 -4.85 10.95 5.32
CA ALA A 204 -5.47 12.25 5.10
C ALA A 204 -6.85 12.30 5.77
N LYS A 205 -7.29 13.51 6.20
CA LYS A 205 -8.63 13.75 6.74
C LYS A 205 -9.37 14.79 5.90
N LYS A 206 -10.65 14.52 5.67
CA LYS A 206 -11.56 15.47 5.03
C LYS A 206 -11.93 16.63 5.94
#